data_f794cf838c9fd7ff4850348b129890fa
#
_entry.id   f794cf838c9fd7ff4850348b129890fa
#
_cell.length_a   1.000
_cell.length_b   1.000
_cell.length_c   1.000
_cell.angle_alpha   90.00
_cell.angle_beta   90.00
_cell.angle_gamma   90.00
#
_symmetry.space_group_name_H-M   'P 1'
#
loop_
_entity.id
_entity.type
_entity.pdbx_description
1 polymer ?
#
loop_
_entity_poly.entity_id
_entity_poly.type
_entity_poly.pdbx_seq_one_letter_code
_entity_poly.pdbx_strand_id
1 'polypeptide(L)'
;MYRILLTGFLPFGGESVNPSLEAVRSIQVEFPNVELIRLEVPTIFGEAERMVIEQVSFCRPHAVLCTGLASGRTDVSIERVAINVDDARIPDTAGQQPLDVPIQPHGPAAYFSTLPIKSIAQAILS
;
A
#
# COMPACT_ATOMS: atom_id res chain seq x y z
N MET A 1 14.89 -16.70 -7.01
CA MET A 1 14.36 -15.99 -5.83
C MET A 1 13.14 -15.15 -6.24
N TYR A 2 12.01 -15.37 -5.61
CA TYR A 2 10.80 -14.60 -5.86
C TYR A 2 10.77 -13.41 -4.89
N ARG A 3 10.78 -12.20 -5.40
CA ARG A 3 10.83 -10.98 -4.58
C ARG A 3 9.46 -10.34 -4.46
N ILE A 4 9.05 -10.06 -3.23
CA ILE A 4 7.81 -9.36 -2.92
C ILE A 4 8.15 -8.07 -2.19
N LEU A 5 7.70 -6.94 -2.74
CA LEU A 5 7.77 -5.64 -2.06
C LEU A 5 6.49 -5.46 -1.25
N LEU A 6 6.65 -5.27 0.05
CA LEU A 6 5.55 -5.07 0.99
C LEU A 6 5.67 -3.68 1.60
N THR A 7 4.61 -2.87 1.48
CA THR A 7 4.62 -1.51 2.01
C THR A 7 3.63 -1.32 3.15
N GLY A 8 3.99 -0.48 4.11
CA GLY A 8 3.13 -0.05 5.20
C GLY A 8 3.35 1.42 5.48
N PHE A 9 2.38 2.07 6.10
CA PHE A 9 2.42 3.50 6.37
C PHE A 9 2.93 3.82 7.76
N LEU A 10 3.74 4.89 7.85
CA LEU A 10 4.13 5.48 9.13
C LEU A 10 2.89 6.01 9.86
N PRO A 11 2.94 6.13 11.20
CA PRO A 11 1.83 6.73 11.96
C PRO A 11 1.48 8.13 11.47
N PHE A 12 0.19 8.45 11.48
CA PHE A 12 -0.31 9.75 11.03
C PHE A 12 -1.54 10.17 11.86
N GLY A 13 -1.97 11.41 11.70
CA GLY A 13 -3.18 11.91 12.36
C GLY A 13 -3.10 11.96 13.87
N GLY A 14 -1.90 12.18 14.44
CA GLY A 14 -1.68 12.20 15.89
C GLY A 14 -1.57 10.84 16.53
N GLU A 15 -1.74 9.76 15.77
CA GLU A 15 -1.59 8.39 16.28
C GLU A 15 -0.12 8.02 16.44
N SER A 16 0.20 7.23 17.46
CA SER A 16 1.57 6.75 17.72
C SER A 16 1.89 5.45 16.98
N VAL A 17 0.87 4.74 16.50
CA VAL A 17 0.99 3.43 15.85
C VAL A 17 0.15 3.39 14.59
N ASN A 18 0.67 2.78 13.55
CA ASN A 18 -0.11 2.43 12.37
C ASN A 18 -0.09 0.90 12.21
N PRO A 19 -1.25 0.22 12.31
CA PRO A 19 -1.31 -1.23 12.21
C PRO A 19 -0.73 -1.81 10.92
N SER A 20 -0.79 -1.09 9.81
CA SER A 20 -0.20 -1.56 8.55
C SER A 20 1.31 -1.69 8.68
N LEU A 21 1.97 -0.73 9.33
CA LEU A 21 3.41 -0.77 9.55
C LEU A 21 3.80 -1.91 10.50
N GLU A 22 3.03 -2.08 11.58
CA GLU A 22 3.27 -3.16 12.52
C GLU A 22 3.14 -4.53 11.85
N ALA A 23 2.15 -4.70 10.98
CA ALA A 23 1.98 -5.93 10.21
C ALA A 23 3.19 -6.18 9.29
N VAL A 24 3.63 -5.15 8.57
CA VAL A 24 4.78 -5.25 7.65
C VAL A 24 6.05 -5.62 8.39
N ARG A 25 6.27 -5.03 9.56
CA ARG A 25 7.46 -5.31 10.38
C ARG A 25 7.46 -6.71 10.99
N SER A 26 6.28 -7.26 11.30
CA SER A 26 6.16 -8.53 12.02
C SER A 26 6.09 -9.75 11.11
N ILE A 27 5.75 -9.59 9.84
CA ILE A 27 5.63 -10.72 8.91
C ILE A 27 6.96 -11.45 8.75
N GLN A 28 6.91 -12.77 8.86
CA GLN A 28 8.03 -13.67 8.62
C GLN A 28 7.75 -14.48 7.36
N VAL A 29 8.78 -14.66 6.54
CA VAL A 29 8.67 -15.49 5.33
C VAL A 29 9.21 -16.88 5.64
N GLU A 30 8.34 -17.87 5.46
CA GLU A 30 8.66 -19.27 5.73
C GLU A 30 9.14 -20.04 4.48
N PHE A 31 9.13 -19.39 3.33
CA PHE A 31 9.49 -20.01 2.06
C PHE A 31 10.94 -19.64 1.69
N PRO A 32 11.85 -20.63 1.53
CA PRO A 32 13.27 -20.33 1.31
C PRO A 32 13.56 -19.65 -0.03
N ASN A 33 12.67 -19.75 -1.00
CA ASN A 33 12.85 -19.13 -2.32
C ASN A 33 12.10 -17.80 -2.45
N VAL A 34 11.60 -17.23 -1.35
CA VAL A 34 10.90 -15.94 -1.33
C VAL A 34 11.72 -14.94 -0.52
N GLU A 35 11.97 -13.79 -1.12
CA GLU A 35 12.60 -12.64 -0.46
C GLU A 35 11.52 -11.58 -0.26
N LEU A 36 11.35 -11.15 0.98
CA LEU A 36 10.42 -10.08 1.35
C LEU A 36 11.19 -8.79 1.56
N ILE A 37 10.85 -7.78 0.77
CA ILE A 37 11.45 -6.44 0.86
C ILE A 37 10.39 -5.54 1.49
N ARG A 38 10.72 -4.96 2.64
CA ARG A 38 9.80 -4.10 3.39
C ARG A 38 10.11 -2.64 3.13
N LEU A 39 9.07 -1.85 2.91
CA LEU A 39 9.18 -0.42 2.72
C LEU A 39 8.19 0.31 3.62
N GLU A 40 8.70 1.21 4.44
CA GLU A 40 7.90 2.10 5.27
C GLU A 40 7.70 3.41 4.51
N VAL A 41 6.45 3.83 4.31
CA VAL A 41 6.16 5.05 3.55
C VAL A 41 5.43 6.08 4.41
N PRO A 42 5.73 7.37 4.22
CA PRO A 42 5.00 8.43 4.92
C PRO A 42 3.60 8.59 4.33
N THR A 43 2.66 9.07 5.14
CA THR A 43 1.32 9.41 4.69
C THR A 43 1.35 10.83 4.09
N ILE A 44 1.98 10.95 2.94
CA ILE A 44 2.19 12.20 2.23
C ILE A 44 1.94 11.96 0.74
N PHE A 45 0.94 12.67 0.18
CA PHE A 45 0.65 12.60 -1.24
C PHE A 45 1.87 12.99 -2.07
N GLY A 46 2.15 12.22 -3.11
CA GLY A 46 3.31 12.39 -3.97
C GLY A 46 4.57 11.72 -3.43
N GLU A 47 4.87 11.87 -2.15
CA GLU A 47 6.07 11.29 -1.56
C GLU A 47 5.98 9.78 -1.41
N ALA A 48 4.83 9.27 -0.96
CA ALA A 48 4.60 7.83 -0.83
C ALA A 48 4.75 7.14 -2.19
N GLU A 49 4.14 7.69 -3.23
CA GLU A 49 4.23 7.14 -4.58
C GLU A 49 5.67 7.16 -5.11
N ARG A 50 6.37 8.28 -4.89
CA ARG A 50 7.76 8.43 -5.31
C ARG A 50 8.64 7.34 -4.70
N MET A 51 8.49 7.11 -3.40
CA MET A 51 9.27 6.09 -2.69
C MET A 51 8.99 4.68 -3.20
N VAL A 52 7.72 4.36 -3.46
CA VAL A 52 7.34 3.05 -3.99
C VAL A 52 7.90 2.84 -5.40
N ILE A 53 7.76 3.83 -6.28
CA ILE A 53 8.28 3.76 -7.65
C ILE A 53 9.81 3.59 -7.64
N GLU A 54 10.50 4.34 -6.81
CA GLU A 54 11.94 4.26 -6.67
C GLU A 54 12.39 2.88 -6.19
N GLN A 55 11.69 2.33 -5.19
CA GLN A 55 12.01 1.01 -4.67
C GLN A 55 11.70 -0.10 -5.68
N VAL A 56 10.61 0.01 -6.42
CA VAL A 56 10.27 -0.92 -7.50
C VAL A 56 11.38 -0.93 -8.56
N SER A 57 11.87 0.24 -8.94
CA SER A 57 12.96 0.36 -9.91
C SER A 57 14.27 -0.25 -9.40
N PHE A 58 14.52 -0.13 -8.11
CA PHE A 58 15.73 -0.64 -7.47
C PHE A 58 15.70 -2.15 -7.30
N CYS A 59 14.64 -2.71 -6.69
CA CYS A 59 14.61 -4.12 -6.33
C CYS A 59 13.95 -5.03 -7.37
N ARG A 60 13.24 -4.46 -8.34
CA ARG A 60 12.53 -5.20 -9.40
C ARG A 60 11.72 -6.37 -8.84
N PRO A 61 10.70 -6.10 -8.02
CA PRO A 61 9.94 -7.17 -7.39
C PRO A 61 9.06 -7.91 -8.39
N HIS A 62 8.73 -9.14 -8.08
CA HIS A 62 7.76 -9.92 -8.86
C HIS A 62 6.33 -9.56 -8.49
N ALA A 63 6.12 -9.10 -7.25
CA ALA A 63 4.84 -8.61 -6.78
C ALA A 63 5.03 -7.45 -5.82
N VAL A 64 4.05 -6.54 -5.80
CA VAL A 64 3.99 -5.42 -4.86
C VAL A 64 2.68 -5.56 -4.09
N LEU A 65 2.77 -5.61 -2.77
CA LEU A 65 1.61 -5.64 -1.88
C LEU A 65 1.65 -4.41 -0.99
N CYS A 66 0.69 -3.52 -1.19
CA CYS A 66 0.56 -2.31 -0.39
C CYS A 66 -0.48 -2.53 0.70
N THR A 67 -0.14 -2.19 1.94
CA THR A 67 -1.06 -2.27 3.06
C THR A 67 -1.29 -0.88 3.67
N GLY A 68 -2.48 -0.67 4.20
CA GLY A 68 -2.85 0.59 4.80
C GLY A 68 -3.93 0.41 5.86
N LEU A 69 -4.15 1.46 6.64
CA LEU A 69 -5.20 1.51 7.62
C LEU A 69 -6.41 2.24 7.05
N ALA A 70 -7.56 1.56 6.99
CA ALA A 70 -8.84 2.18 6.69
C ALA A 70 -9.63 2.28 8.00
N SER A 71 -9.57 3.45 8.63
CA SER A 71 -10.25 3.70 9.90
C SER A 71 -11.75 3.45 9.81
N GLY A 72 -12.31 2.83 10.85
CA GLY A 72 -13.74 2.54 10.92
C GLY A 72 -14.16 1.20 10.29
N ARG A 73 -13.23 0.48 9.67
CA ARG A 73 -13.49 -0.88 9.19
C ARG A 73 -13.05 -1.89 10.23
N THR A 74 -13.88 -2.92 10.46
CA THR A 74 -13.58 -3.98 11.43
C THR A 74 -12.87 -5.17 10.80
N ASP A 75 -12.97 -5.30 9.48
CA ASP A 75 -12.41 -6.43 8.74
C ASP A 75 -11.28 -5.99 7.82
N VAL A 76 -10.44 -6.95 7.45
CA VAL A 76 -9.42 -6.76 6.41
C VAL A 76 -10.12 -6.67 5.06
N SER A 77 -9.89 -5.56 4.34
CA SER A 77 -10.42 -5.37 3.00
C SER A 77 -9.32 -5.64 1.97
N ILE A 78 -9.67 -6.39 0.93
CA ILE A 78 -8.76 -6.66 -0.18
C ILE A 78 -9.24 -5.86 -1.37
N GLU A 79 -8.43 -4.86 -1.77
CA GLU A 79 -8.81 -3.93 -2.81
C GLU A 79 -8.61 -4.53 -4.19
N ARG A 80 -9.64 -4.44 -5.03
CA ARG A 80 -9.58 -4.89 -6.42
C ARG A 80 -9.19 -3.78 -7.37
N VAL A 81 -9.62 -2.55 -7.09
CA VAL A 81 -9.53 -1.42 -8.02
C VAL A 81 -8.86 -0.25 -7.35
N ALA A 82 -7.89 0.34 -8.03
CA ALA A 82 -7.28 1.62 -7.65
C ALA A 82 -7.75 2.68 -8.65
N ILE A 83 -8.54 3.64 -8.20
CA ILE A 83 -9.01 4.73 -9.07
C ILE A 83 -7.91 5.78 -9.24
N ASN A 84 -7.90 6.42 -10.40
CA ASN A 84 -6.92 7.46 -10.74
C ASN A 84 -7.37 8.83 -10.23
N VAL A 85 -7.67 8.93 -8.93
CA VAL A 85 -8.11 10.17 -8.30
C VAL A 85 -7.57 10.25 -6.88
N ASP A 86 -6.96 11.38 -6.53
CA ASP A 86 -6.71 11.78 -5.17
C ASP A 86 -7.85 12.65 -4.68
N ASP A 87 -8.54 12.22 -3.62
CA ASP A 87 -9.64 12.96 -3.01
C ASP A 87 -9.59 12.73 -1.51
N ALA A 88 -9.09 13.71 -0.77
CA ALA A 88 -8.79 13.57 0.65
C ALA A 88 -9.80 14.30 1.51
N ARG A 89 -10.36 13.59 2.51
CA ARG A 89 -11.27 14.19 3.51
C ARG A 89 -10.53 15.01 4.55
N ILE A 90 -9.27 14.70 4.79
CA ILE A 90 -8.40 15.40 5.76
C ILE A 90 -7.04 15.65 5.11
N PRO A 91 -6.29 16.65 5.59
CA PRO A 91 -4.92 16.85 5.12
C PRO A 91 -4.02 15.66 5.47
N ASP A 92 -3.01 15.44 4.64
CA ASP A 92 -1.96 14.49 4.93
C ASP A 92 -0.96 15.04 5.98
N THR A 93 0.10 14.29 6.26
CA THR A 93 1.13 14.70 7.24
C THR A 93 1.82 16.02 6.86
N ALA A 94 1.91 16.35 5.58
CA ALA A 94 2.51 17.56 5.07
C ALA A 94 1.50 18.71 4.88
N GLY A 95 0.24 18.51 5.23
CA GLY A 95 -0.81 19.51 5.08
C GLY A 95 -1.45 19.56 3.70
N GLN A 96 -1.14 18.62 2.83
CA GLN A 96 -1.73 18.55 1.50
C GLN A 96 -3.10 17.89 1.56
N GLN A 97 -4.08 18.47 0.87
CA GLN A 97 -5.44 17.93 0.82
C GLN A 97 -5.98 18.04 -0.61
N PRO A 98 -5.56 17.14 -1.51
CA PRO A 98 -6.07 17.15 -2.88
C PRO A 98 -7.56 16.79 -2.91
N LEU A 99 -8.30 17.44 -3.79
CA LEU A 99 -9.73 17.22 -3.98
C LEU A 99 -10.00 16.99 -5.47
N ASP A 100 -10.48 15.78 -5.79
CA ASP A 100 -10.82 15.36 -7.17
C ASP A 100 -9.67 15.59 -8.17
N VAL A 101 -8.43 15.30 -7.76
CA VAL A 101 -7.24 15.52 -8.60
C VAL A 101 -6.81 14.20 -9.22
N PRO A 102 -6.65 14.13 -10.56
CA PRO A 102 -6.08 12.92 -11.17
C PRO A 102 -4.66 12.66 -10.66
N ILE A 103 -4.37 11.41 -10.32
CA ILE A 103 -3.02 11.02 -9.91
C ILE A 103 -2.09 11.05 -11.12
N GLN A 104 -2.56 10.45 -12.23
CA GLN A 104 -1.87 10.48 -13.52
C GLN A 104 -2.77 11.19 -14.53
N PRO A 105 -2.43 12.43 -14.94
CA PRO A 105 -3.31 13.23 -15.82
C PRO A 105 -3.70 12.55 -17.13
N HIS A 106 -2.84 11.70 -17.65
CA HIS A 106 -3.08 11.00 -18.92
C HIS A 106 -3.29 9.49 -18.72
N GLY A 107 -3.49 9.05 -17.48
CA GLY A 107 -3.73 7.66 -17.15
C GLY A 107 -5.19 7.25 -17.34
N PRO A 108 -5.48 5.94 -17.28
CA PRO A 108 -6.85 5.44 -17.30
C PRO A 108 -7.60 5.84 -16.03
N ALA A 109 -8.94 5.68 -16.03
CA ALA A 109 -9.77 6.00 -14.88
C ALA A 109 -9.46 5.13 -13.66
N ALA A 110 -9.00 3.90 -13.87
CA ALA A 110 -8.73 2.95 -12.81
C ALA A 110 -7.75 1.87 -13.25
N TYR A 111 -7.11 1.25 -12.27
CA TYR A 111 -6.24 0.08 -12.45
C TYR A 111 -6.80 -1.07 -11.62
N PHE A 112 -6.87 -2.26 -12.19
CA PHE A 112 -7.25 -3.46 -11.46
C PHE A 112 -6.03 -4.14 -10.87
N SER A 113 -6.19 -4.71 -9.66
CA SER A 113 -5.14 -5.51 -9.05
C SER A 113 -4.85 -6.74 -9.91
N THR A 114 -3.57 -7.05 -10.09
CA THR A 114 -3.13 -8.27 -10.75
C THR A 114 -2.79 -9.38 -9.75
N LEU A 115 -2.95 -9.11 -8.45
CA LEU A 115 -2.75 -10.11 -7.40
C LEU A 115 -3.90 -11.13 -7.39
N PRO A 116 -3.66 -12.35 -6.88
CA PRO A 116 -4.72 -13.38 -6.77
C PRO A 116 -5.63 -13.08 -5.58
N ILE A 117 -6.44 -12.02 -5.69
CA ILE A 117 -7.22 -11.46 -4.59
C ILE A 117 -8.22 -12.45 -3.99
N LYS A 118 -8.83 -13.30 -4.79
CA LYS A 118 -9.78 -14.30 -4.28
C LYS A 118 -9.08 -15.38 -3.45
N SER A 119 -7.91 -15.82 -3.90
CA SER A 119 -7.10 -16.78 -3.14
C SER A 119 -6.59 -16.17 -1.83
N ILE A 120 -6.19 -14.90 -1.86
CA ILE A 120 -5.78 -14.17 -0.66
C ILE A 120 -6.93 -14.08 0.34
N ALA A 121 -8.12 -13.68 -0.14
CA ALA A 121 -9.32 -13.59 0.71
C ALA A 121 -9.65 -14.93 1.35
N GLN A 122 -9.57 -16.00 0.57
CA GLN A 122 -9.85 -17.36 1.04
C GLN A 122 -8.85 -17.82 2.10
N ALA A 123 -7.55 -17.49 1.91
CA ALA A 123 -6.52 -17.80 2.88
C ALA A 123 -6.73 -17.08 4.22
N ILE A 124 -7.22 -15.84 4.18
CA ILE A 124 -7.52 -15.06 5.39
C ILE A 124 -8.71 -15.65 6.14
N LEU A 125 -9.71 -16.18 5.44
CA LEU A 125 -10.91 -16.75 6.03
C LEU A 125 -10.72 -18.17 6.58
N SER A 126 -9.66 -18.87 6.19
CA SER A 126 -9.40 -20.24 6.61
C SER A 126 -8.79 -20.37 8.02
#